data_9621653e3cd8060e6b96fbba3da369b1
#
_entry.id   9621653e3cd8060e6b96fbba3da369b1
#
_cell.length_a   1.000
_cell.length_b   1.000
_cell.length_c   1.000
_cell.angle_alpha   90.00
_cell.angle_beta   90.00
_cell.angle_gamma   90.00
#
_symmetry.space_group_name_H-M   'P 1'
#
loop_
_entity.id
_entity.type
_entity.pdbx_description
1 polymer ?
#
loop_
_entity_poly.entity_id
_entity_poly.type
_entity_poly.pdbx_seq_one_letter_code
_entity_poly.pdbx_strand_id
1 'polypeptide(L)'
;MESQAHKEYVQNAVDYIKRTFDVANSQIATDLGDASMLPPKSVDGFRADVYVNTPKYIIIGEAKTDNDVNNNHTLAQFASYVKEVKTFDKERHIIMSGSLAARPTIRNFIKRFRKKNDVPSITFHTVDPMTKGEILI
;
A
#
# COMPACT_ATOMS: atom_id res chain seq x y z
N MET A 1 9.90 6.26 15.55
CA MET A 1 10.89 6.64 14.52
C MET A 1 10.89 5.59 13.41
N GLU A 2 10.75 6.01 12.17
CA GLU A 2 10.81 5.09 11.04
C GLU A 2 12.23 4.63 10.79
N SER A 3 12.39 3.33 10.50
CA SER A 3 13.68 2.78 10.10
C SER A 3 14.02 3.20 8.66
N GLN A 4 15.32 3.14 8.32
CA GLN A 4 15.76 3.41 6.95
C GLN A 4 15.14 2.40 5.98
N ALA A 5 15.02 1.13 6.38
CA ALA A 5 14.38 0.10 5.56
C ALA A 5 12.92 0.44 5.29
N HIS A 6 12.17 0.90 6.30
CA HIS A 6 10.78 1.30 6.12
C HIS A 6 10.65 2.42 5.09
N LYS A 7 11.51 3.44 5.19
CA LYS A 7 11.51 4.55 4.22
C LYS A 7 11.79 4.09 2.80
N GLU A 8 12.73 3.15 2.64
CA GLU A 8 13.05 2.58 1.32
C GLU A 8 11.86 1.82 0.75
N TYR A 9 11.14 1.07 1.57
CA TYR A 9 9.96 0.33 1.12
C TYR A 9 8.82 1.29 0.74
N VAL A 10 8.65 2.39 1.47
CA VAL A 10 7.69 3.44 1.08
C VAL A 10 8.09 4.04 -0.27
N GLN A 11 9.37 4.37 -0.46
CA GLN A 11 9.85 4.91 -1.74
C GLN A 11 9.62 3.93 -2.89
N ASN A 12 9.85 2.63 -2.65
CA ASN A 12 9.60 1.60 -3.66
C ASN A 12 8.13 1.55 -4.06
N ALA A 13 7.22 1.68 -3.08
CA ALA A 13 5.79 1.75 -3.36
C ALA A 13 5.43 2.98 -4.19
N VAL A 14 5.97 4.14 -3.83
CA VAL A 14 5.75 5.38 -4.59
C VAL A 14 6.24 5.25 -6.03
N ASP A 15 7.45 4.73 -6.22
CA ASP A 15 8.03 4.54 -7.55
C ASP A 15 7.19 3.58 -8.39
N TYR A 16 6.72 2.50 -7.79
CA TYR A 16 5.85 1.54 -8.45
C TYR A 16 4.53 2.20 -8.89
N ILE A 17 3.92 2.98 -8.00
CA ILE A 17 2.66 3.68 -8.28
C ILE A 17 2.83 4.67 -9.43
N LYS A 18 3.89 5.48 -9.39
CA LYS A 18 4.15 6.48 -10.44
C LYS A 18 4.34 5.81 -11.81
N ARG A 19 5.06 4.70 -11.83
CA ARG A 19 5.35 3.96 -13.06
C ARG A 19 4.11 3.22 -13.58
N THR A 20 3.33 2.62 -12.68
CA THR A 20 2.22 1.74 -13.04
C THR A 20 0.96 2.53 -13.40
N PHE A 21 0.69 3.61 -12.67
CA PHE A 21 -0.58 4.35 -12.77
C PHE A 21 -0.42 5.74 -13.40
N ASP A 22 0.80 6.14 -13.75
CA ASP A 22 1.08 7.44 -14.36
C ASP A 22 0.53 8.62 -13.54
N VAL A 23 0.74 8.61 -12.23
CA VAL A 23 0.33 9.69 -11.34
C VAL A 23 1.52 10.59 -11.02
N ALA A 24 1.23 11.88 -10.80
CA ALA A 24 2.25 12.88 -10.47
C ALA A 24 2.48 12.96 -8.95
N ASN A 25 3.63 13.48 -8.54
CA ASN A 25 3.94 13.70 -7.13
C ASN A 25 2.84 14.49 -6.40
N SER A 26 2.26 15.50 -7.05
CA SER A 26 1.20 16.31 -6.46
C SER A 26 -0.09 15.55 -6.17
N GLN A 27 -0.22 14.32 -6.64
CA GLN A 27 -1.38 13.45 -6.40
C GLN A 27 -1.10 12.38 -5.34
N ILE A 28 0.12 12.33 -4.80
CA ILE A 28 0.54 11.29 -3.85
C ILE A 28 0.71 11.90 -2.46
N ALA A 29 -0.06 11.39 -1.50
CA ALA A 29 0.07 11.75 -0.09
C ALA A 29 1.00 10.74 0.60
N THR A 30 2.09 11.22 1.17
CA THR A 30 3.09 10.35 1.82
C THR A 30 3.97 11.15 2.76
N ASP A 31 4.63 10.48 3.69
CA ASP A 31 5.52 11.09 4.68
C ASP A 31 7.01 10.90 4.31
N LEU A 32 7.34 11.11 3.04
CA LEU A 32 8.73 11.02 2.58
C LEU A 32 9.50 12.35 2.67
N GLY A 33 8.83 13.45 3.06
CA GLY A 33 9.46 14.75 3.18
C GLY A 33 9.69 15.48 1.87
N ASP A 34 9.10 15.01 0.78
CA ASP A 34 9.19 15.66 -0.53
C ASP A 34 8.11 16.75 -0.62
N ALA A 35 8.54 18.00 -0.76
CA ALA A 35 7.65 19.17 -0.82
C ALA A 35 6.71 19.15 -2.04
N SER A 36 7.03 18.39 -3.08
CA SER A 36 6.18 18.26 -4.27
C SER A 36 5.00 17.30 -4.05
N MET A 37 5.00 16.56 -2.94
CA MET A 37 3.96 15.61 -2.58
C MET A 37 3.00 16.18 -1.55
N LEU A 38 1.83 15.54 -1.41
CA LEU A 38 0.84 15.91 -0.40
C LEU A 38 1.25 15.37 0.98
N PRO A 39 0.78 16.01 2.06
CA PRO A 39 1.02 15.48 3.41
C PRO A 39 0.33 14.13 3.60
N PRO A 40 0.80 13.32 4.58
CA PRO A 40 0.24 11.99 4.81
C PRO A 40 -1.25 12.03 5.15
N LYS A 41 -1.96 10.97 4.79
CA LYS A 41 -3.40 10.81 4.98
C LYS A 41 -3.68 9.80 6.08
N SER A 42 -4.57 10.18 7.01
CA SER A 42 -5.10 9.25 8.01
C SER A 42 -6.33 8.53 7.46
N VAL A 43 -6.40 7.22 7.70
CA VAL A 43 -7.51 6.37 7.29
C VAL A 43 -7.96 5.60 8.53
N ASP A 44 -9.12 5.96 9.07
CA ASP A 44 -9.72 5.30 10.24
C ASP A 44 -8.74 5.19 11.42
N GLY A 45 -8.00 6.28 11.70
CA GLY A 45 -7.01 6.33 12.77
C GLY A 45 -5.65 5.77 12.41
N PHE A 46 -5.49 5.13 11.26
CA PHE A 46 -4.20 4.66 10.76
C PHE A 46 -3.62 5.67 9.78
N ARG A 47 -2.33 5.92 9.89
CA ARG A 47 -1.62 6.81 8.96
C ARG A 47 -1.11 5.97 7.80
N ALA A 48 -1.75 6.09 6.65
CA ALA A 48 -1.32 5.35 5.46
C ALA A 48 0.05 5.84 5.00
N ASP A 49 0.95 4.93 4.66
CA ASP A 49 2.28 5.31 4.15
C ASP A 49 2.18 5.99 2.79
N VAL A 50 1.25 5.55 1.95
CA VAL A 50 0.98 6.15 0.65
C VAL A 50 -0.52 6.16 0.41
N TYR A 51 -1.04 7.31 -0.06
CA TYR A 51 -2.46 7.47 -0.38
C TYR A 51 -2.60 8.27 -1.66
N VAL A 52 -3.33 7.73 -2.63
CA VAL A 52 -3.56 8.39 -3.91
C VAL A 52 -5.05 8.39 -4.21
N ASN A 53 -5.60 9.58 -4.47
CA ASN A 53 -7.01 9.71 -4.83
C ASN A 53 -7.09 10.62 -6.05
N THR A 54 -7.25 10.03 -7.23
CA THR A 54 -7.41 10.73 -8.51
C THR A 54 -8.79 10.45 -9.06
N PRO A 55 -9.22 11.12 -10.13
CA PRO A 55 -10.51 10.77 -10.76
C PRO A 55 -10.63 9.31 -11.17
N LYS A 56 -9.53 8.65 -11.51
CA LYS A 56 -9.53 7.26 -11.98
C LYS A 56 -9.21 6.24 -10.89
N TYR A 57 -8.37 6.60 -9.90
CA TYR A 57 -7.82 5.64 -8.95
C TYR A 57 -8.01 6.07 -7.49
N ILE A 58 -8.26 5.08 -6.64
CA ILE A 58 -7.99 5.17 -5.20
C ILE A 58 -6.97 4.09 -4.86
N ILE A 59 -5.81 4.50 -4.33
CA ILE A 59 -4.69 3.60 -4.06
C ILE A 59 -4.19 3.87 -2.65
N ILE A 60 -4.06 2.79 -1.85
CA ILE A 60 -3.45 2.87 -0.52
C ILE A 60 -2.27 1.92 -0.50
N GLY A 61 -1.11 2.42 -0.10
CA GLY A 61 0.11 1.62 0.04
C GLY A 61 0.60 1.61 1.48
N GLU A 62 1.10 0.46 1.91
CA GLU A 62 1.65 0.26 3.24
C GLU A 62 2.98 -0.46 3.13
N ALA A 63 4.00 0.06 3.80
CA ALA A 63 5.31 -0.56 3.87
C ALA A 63 5.43 -1.32 5.19
N LYS A 64 5.92 -2.55 5.13
CA LYS A 64 6.09 -3.40 6.30
C LYS A 64 7.49 -3.99 6.36
N THR A 65 8.12 -3.89 7.52
CA THR A 65 9.33 -4.65 7.81
C THR A 65 8.94 -6.11 8.08
N ASP A 66 9.89 -7.03 7.97
CA ASP A 66 9.62 -8.46 7.95
C ASP A 66 8.79 -8.96 9.13
N ASN A 67 9.03 -8.42 10.34
CA ASN A 67 8.33 -8.84 11.54
C ASN A 67 6.91 -8.28 11.67
N ASP A 68 6.55 -7.29 10.85
CA ASP A 68 5.29 -6.58 10.98
C ASP A 68 4.26 -6.97 9.92
N VAL A 69 4.60 -7.86 9.00
CA VAL A 69 3.70 -8.25 7.92
C VAL A 69 2.47 -8.99 8.46
N ASN A 70 2.68 -10.01 9.28
CA ASN A 70 1.61 -10.91 9.70
C ASN A 70 1.32 -10.76 11.20
N ASN A 71 0.58 -9.73 11.56
CA ASN A 71 0.12 -9.51 12.93
C ASN A 71 -1.25 -8.85 12.96
N ASN A 72 -1.83 -8.75 14.16
CA ASN A 72 -3.18 -8.21 14.34
C ASN A 72 -3.26 -6.73 13.96
N HIS A 73 -2.21 -5.95 14.18
CA HIS A 73 -2.17 -4.55 13.81
C HIS A 73 -2.27 -4.39 12.28
N THR A 74 -1.52 -5.17 11.53
CA THR A 74 -1.56 -5.16 10.07
C THR A 74 -2.92 -5.61 9.53
N LEU A 75 -3.52 -6.64 10.16
CA LEU A 75 -4.89 -7.06 9.81
C LEU A 75 -5.89 -5.92 9.99
N ALA A 76 -5.82 -5.20 11.11
CA ALA A 76 -6.72 -4.07 11.39
C ALA A 76 -6.50 -2.92 10.39
N GLN A 77 -5.25 -2.61 10.06
CA GLN A 77 -4.93 -1.59 9.05
C GLN A 77 -5.56 -1.95 7.70
N PHE A 78 -5.36 -3.18 7.23
CA PHE A 78 -5.85 -3.59 5.92
C PHE A 78 -7.37 -3.64 5.88
N ALA A 79 -8.02 -4.06 6.97
CA ALA A 79 -9.48 -4.00 7.07
C ALA A 79 -9.98 -2.55 6.91
N SER A 80 -9.31 -1.59 7.54
CA SER A 80 -9.66 -0.17 7.42
C SER A 80 -9.41 0.37 6.02
N TYR A 81 -8.31 -0.05 5.38
CA TYR A 81 -7.99 0.36 4.01
C TYR A 81 -9.01 -0.18 3.00
N VAL A 82 -9.43 -1.41 3.15
CA VAL A 82 -10.49 -2.00 2.33
C VAL A 82 -11.79 -1.20 2.47
N LYS A 83 -12.16 -0.89 3.71
CA LYS A 83 -13.35 -0.08 4.00
C LYS A 83 -13.26 1.29 3.32
N GLU A 84 -12.11 1.92 3.39
CA GLU A 84 -11.89 3.24 2.78
C GLU A 84 -12.04 3.17 1.25
N VAL A 85 -11.30 2.26 0.58
CA VAL A 85 -11.34 2.22 -0.89
C VAL A 85 -12.71 1.83 -1.43
N LYS A 86 -13.49 1.07 -0.67
CA LYS A 86 -14.86 0.68 -1.06
C LYS A 86 -15.84 1.87 -1.08
N THR A 87 -15.52 2.98 -0.42
CA THR A 87 -16.37 4.18 -0.45
C THR A 87 -16.31 4.91 -1.78
N PHE A 88 -15.34 4.59 -2.63
CA PHE A 88 -15.13 5.25 -3.92
C PHE A 88 -15.58 4.34 -5.06
N ASP A 89 -16.25 4.93 -6.06
CA ASP A 89 -16.68 4.22 -7.28
C ASP A 89 -15.67 4.45 -8.39
N LYS A 90 -14.50 3.81 -8.26
CA LYS A 90 -13.41 3.87 -9.22
C LYS A 90 -12.44 2.71 -8.98
N GLU A 91 -11.39 2.60 -9.80
CA GLU A 91 -10.42 1.51 -9.62
C GLU A 91 -9.78 1.58 -8.23
N ARG A 92 -9.79 0.45 -7.54
CA ARG A 92 -9.35 0.31 -6.15
C ARG A 92 -8.12 -0.57 -6.09
N HIS A 93 -7.06 -0.05 -5.48
CA HIS A 93 -5.79 -0.76 -5.37
C HIS A 93 -5.25 -0.65 -3.95
N ILE A 94 -4.73 -1.77 -3.42
CA ILE A 94 -4.02 -1.80 -2.15
C ILE A 94 -2.67 -2.47 -2.39
N ILE A 95 -1.61 -1.85 -1.89
CA ILE A 95 -0.23 -2.25 -2.14
C ILE A 95 0.46 -2.51 -0.80
N MET A 96 1.15 -3.64 -0.69
CA MET A 96 2.07 -3.88 0.42
C MET A 96 3.49 -3.96 -0.11
N SER A 97 4.37 -3.13 0.45
CA SER A 97 5.79 -3.05 0.07
C SER A 97 6.66 -3.57 1.20
N GLY A 98 7.62 -4.40 0.88
CA GLY A 98 8.55 -4.96 1.86
C GLY A 98 9.85 -5.43 1.22
N SER A 99 10.63 -6.18 1.99
CA SER A 99 11.89 -6.75 1.50
C SER A 99 11.61 -7.90 0.53
N LEU A 100 12.63 -8.27 -0.24
CA LEU A 100 12.56 -9.46 -1.09
C LEU A 100 12.31 -10.72 -0.25
N ALA A 101 12.96 -10.82 0.91
CA ALA A 101 12.80 -11.97 1.81
C ALA A 101 11.39 -12.06 2.38
N ALA A 102 10.70 -10.94 2.59
CA ALA A 102 9.34 -10.92 3.12
C ALA A 102 8.27 -11.24 2.06
N ARG A 103 8.64 -11.30 0.79
CA ARG A 103 7.67 -11.46 -0.31
C ARG A 103 6.74 -12.67 -0.13
N PRO A 104 7.22 -13.88 0.20
CA PRO A 104 6.30 -15.01 0.43
C PRO A 104 5.33 -14.75 1.58
N THR A 105 5.79 -14.14 2.66
CA THR A 105 4.94 -13.80 3.82
C THR A 105 3.88 -12.78 3.44
N ILE A 106 4.24 -11.75 2.67
CA ILE A 106 3.30 -10.74 2.16
C ILE A 106 2.23 -11.41 1.27
N ARG A 107 2.65 -12.24 0.34
CA ARG A 107 1.73 -12.93 -0.56
C ARG A 107 0.75 -13.82 0.21
N ASN A 108 1.25 -14.57 1.18
CA ASN A 108 0.41 -15.43 2.02
C ASN A 108 -0.56 -14.61 2.88
N PHE A 109 -0.10 -13.49 3.43
CA PHE A 109 -0.95 -12.58 4.19
C PHE A 109 -2.12 -12.08 3.32
N ILE A 110 -1.83 -11.59 2.13
CA ILE A 110 -2.85 -11.05 1.22
C ILE A 110 -3.83 -12.15 0.80
N LYS A 111 -3.35 -13.35 0.48
CA LYS A 111 -4.22 -14.47 0.12
C LYS A 111 -5.19 -14.81 1.23
N ARG A 112 -4.71 -14.92 2.47
CA ARG A 112 -5.56 -15.23 3.62
C ARG A 112 -6.54 -14.10 3.91
N PHE A 113 -6.08 -12.87 3.82
CA PHE A 113 -6.90 -11.69 4.03
C PHE A 113 -8.06 -11.64 3.03
N ARG A 114 -7.78 -11.83 1.75
CA ARG A 114 -8.79 -11.83 0.69
C ARG A 114 -9.83 -12.94 0.88
N LYS A 115 -9.37 -14.13 1.28
CA LYS A 115 -10.25 -15.28 1.52
C LYS A 115 -11.25 -15.00 2.63
N LYS A 116 -10.83 -14.28 3.68
CA LYS A 116 -11.70 -13.98 4.84
C LYS A 116 -12.60 -12.77 4.61
N ASN A 117 -12.20 -11.83 3.77
CA ASN A 117 -12.86 -10.54 3.66
C ASN A 117 -13.63 -10.34 2.35
N ASP A 118 -13.57 -11.27 1.43
CA ASP A 118 -14.28 -11.27 0.15
C ASP A 118 -14.25 -9.90 -0.53
N VAL A 119 -13.14 -9.57 -1.19
CA VAL A 119 -12.92 -8.24 -1.77
C VAL A 119 -12.59 -8.32 -3.27
N PRO A 120 -13.52 -8.83 -4.11
CA PRO A 120 -13.22 -9.08 -5.53
C PRO A 120 -12.99 -7.80 -6.34
N SER A 121 -13.48 -6.67 -5.86
CA SER A 121 -13.38 -5.38 -6.58
C SER A 121 -12.08 -4.63 -6.29
N ILE A 122 -11.18 -5.20 -5.49
CA ILE A 122 -9.92 -4.56 -5.12
C ILE A 122 -8.76 -5.35 -5.69
N THR A 123 -7.84 -4.66 -6.36
CA THR A 123 -6.60 -5.27 -6.86
C THR A 123 -5.52 -5.11 -5.81
N PHE A 124 -4.91 -6.20 -5.42
CA PHE A 124 -3.80 -6.21 -4.46
C PHE A 124 -2.47 -6.36 -5.19
N HIS A 125 -1.48 -5.62 -4.73
CA HIS A 125 -0.13 -5.63 -5.28
C HIS A 125 0.89 -5.89 -4.18
N THR A 126 1.96 -6.58 -4.51
CA THR A 126 3.15 -6.66 -3.66
C THR A 126 4.31 -5.97 -4.37
N VAL A 127 5.13 -5.25 -3.61
CA VAL A 127 6.29 -4.52 -4.12
C VAL A 127 7.51 -4.91 -3.30
N ASP A 128 8.63 -5.18 -3.97
CA ASP A 128 9.92 -5.42 -3.34
C ASP A 128 11.04 -4.79 -4.18
N PRO A 129 12.28 -4.68 -3.63
CA PRO A 129 13.37 -4.00 -4.34
C PRO A 129 13.81 -4.67 -5.64
N MET A 130 13.56 -5.97 -5.79
CA MET A 130 14.05 -6.74 -6.95
C MET A 130 13.03 -6.86 -8.07
N THR A 131 11.82 -7.30 -7.74
CA THR A 131 10.76 -7.51 -8.74
C THR A 131 10.02 -6.22 -9.07
N LYS A 132 10.16 -5.21 -8.23
CA LYS A 132 9.56 -3.88 -8.41
C LYS A 132 8.04 -3.85 -8.43
N GLY A 133 7.39 -4.95 -8.21
CA GLY A 133 5.94 -5.00 -8.08
C GLY A 133 5.29 -6.09 -8.89
N GLU A 134 4.21 -6.61 -8.33
CA GLU A 134 3.44 -7.72 -8.93
C GLU A 134 1.99 -7.59 -8.48
N ILE A 135 1.06 -7.85 -9.40
CA ILE A 135 -0.36 -7.92 -9.09
C ILE A 135 -0.67 -9.32 -8.56
N LEU A 136 -1.36 -9.39 -7.42
CA LEU A 136 -1.80 -10.66 -6.85
C LEU A 136 -3.25 -10.92 -7.24
N ILE A 137 -3.48 -12.07 -7.83
CA ILE A 137 -4.79 -12.50 -8.29
C ILE A 137 -5.47 -13.36 -7.21
#